data_45455b9a9167eb58d98041990c7831cb
#
_entry.id   45455b9a9167eb58d98041990c7831cb
#
_cell.length_a   1.000
_cell.length_b   1.000
_cell.length_c   1.000
_cell.angle_alpha   90.00
_cell.angle_beta   90.00
_cell.angle_gamma   90.00
#
_symmetry.space_group_name_H-M   'P 1'
#
loop_
_entity.id
_entity.type
_entity.pdbx_description
1 polymer ?
#
loop_
_entity_poly.entity_id
_entity_poly.type
_entity_poly.pdbx_seq_one_letter_code
_entity_poly.pdbx_strand_id
1 'polypeptide(L)'
;MPTKIVGGVTVSTEVSLQDLISTMHTEAGANNVEHALEGFELIGAAGTSTANTAYHTINFLEETVITATNNVGGDDLAAVTFPAGTIIYGAYTDISVTSGNAMCYILGTFA
;
A
#
# COMPACT_ATOMS: atom_id res chain seq x y z
N MET A 1 24.02 -16.65 -21.17
CA MET A 1 24.37 -16.60 -20.55
C MET A 1 24.89 -16.89 -20.14
N PRO A 2 25.15 -16.89 -20.12
CA PRO A 2 25.50 -17.26 -19.32
C PRO A 2 25.88 -17.70 -18.98
N THR A 3 25.81 -17.86 -19.12
CA THR A 3 25.98 -18.17 -18.47
C THR A 3 26.33 -18.75 -18.26
N LYS A 4 26.34 -19.42 -18.49
CA LYS A 4 26.42 -19.83 -18.07
C LYS A 4 26.59 -20.56 -17.90
N ILE A 5 26.74 -20.98 -18.36
CA ILE A 5 26.67 -21.40 -17.98
C ILE A 5 27.12 -21.94 -18.09
N VAL A 6 27.51 -22.57 -18.42
CA VAL A 6 27.67 -22.77 -18.02
C VAL A 6 27.80 -23.34 -18.30
N GLY A 7 28.05 -24.15 -18.74
CA GLY A 7 27.87 -24.45 -18.54
C GLY A 7 27.54 -24.55 -18.54
N GLY A 8 27.47 -24.54 -18.68
CA GLY A 8 26.92 -24.22 -18.30
C GLY A 8 26.75 -23.92 -17.90
N VAL A 9 26.66 -23.83 -17.71
CA VAL A 9 26.42 -23.28 -17.06
C VAL A 9 26.72 -22.67 -16.65
N THR A 10 26.87 -22.15 -16.38
CA THR A 10 27.11 -21.40 -15.80
C THR A 10 26.91 -20.75 -15.59
N VAL A 11 26.70 -20.79 -15.12
CA VAL A 11 26.51 -20.04 -14.66
C VAL A 11 26.67 -19.54 -14.28
N SER A 12 26.79 -19.24 -13.88
CA SER A 12 27.17 -18.87 -13.08
C SER A 12 26.88 -18.06 -11.85
N THR A 13 27.79 -17.85 -10.63
CA THR A 13 27.32 -17.26 -9.40
C THR A 13 27.11 -15.76 -9.52
N GLU A 14 28.01 -15.13 -10.18
CA GLU A 14 27.94 -13.69 -10.42
C GLU A 14 26.73 -13.30 -11.24
N VAL A 15 26.43 -14.06 -12.26
CA VAL A 15 25.25 -13.84 -13.09
C VAL A 15 23.99 -14.02 -12.26
N SER A 16 23.98 -15.03 -11.40
CA SER A 16 22.83 -15.29 -10.52
C SER A 16 22.57 -14.14 -9.56
N LEU A 17 23.61 -13.51 -9.05
CA LEU A 17 23.45 -12.38 -8.16
C LEU A 17 22.89 -11.18 -8.91
N GLN A 18 23.36 -10.93 -10.10
CA GLN A 18 22.85 -9.88 -10.97
C GLN A 18 21.37 -10.10 -11.28
N ASP A 19 21.03 -11.32 -11.65
CA ASP A 19 19.64 -11.69 -11.94
C ASP A 19 18.76 -11.52 -10.71
N LEU A 20 19.25 -11.88 -9.54
CA LEU A 20 18.50 -11.73 -8.31
C LEU A 20 18.22 -10.25 -8.04
N ILE A 21 19.19 -9.39 -8.18
CA ILE A 21 19.01 -7.95 -7.99
C ILE A 21 17.98 -7.40 -8.99
N SER A 22 18.08 -7.80 -10.27
CA SER A 22 17.12 -7.39 -11.29
C SER A 22 15.72 -7.87 -10.97
N THR A 23 15.59 -9.11 -10.51
CA THR A 23 14.31 -9.69 -10.15
C THR A 23 13.67 -8.93 -8.98
N MET A 24 14.46 -8.60 -7.98
CA MET A 24 13.98 -7.85 -6.83
C MET A 24 13.47 -6.47 -7.25
N HIS A 25 14.17 -5.78 -8.11
CA HIS A 25 13.73 -4.49 -8.63
C HIS A 25 12.45 -4.61 -9.45
N THR A 26 12.37 -5.65 -10.26
CA THR A 26 11.19 -5.89 -11.07
C THR A 26 9.96 -6.18 -10.21
N GLU A 27 10.14 -7.02 -9.19
CA GLU A 27 9.05 -7.33 -8.28
C GLU A 27 8.58 -6.12 -7.51
N ALA A 28 9.51 -5.30 -7.03
CA ALA A 28 9.17 -4.07 -6.34
C ALA A 28 8.40 -3.13 -7.27
N GLY A 29 8.84 -3.00 -8.52
CA GLY A 29 8.16 -2.20 -9.53
C GLY A 29 6.78 -2.75 -9.86
N ALA A 30 6.66 -4.06 -9.98
CA ALA A 30 5.39 -4.72 -10.26
C ALA A 30 4.40 -4.51 -9.12
N ASN A 31 4.86 -4.63 -7.88
CA ASN A 31 4.01 -4.41 -6.71
C ASN A 31 3.51 -2.96 -6.66
N ASN A 32 4.38 -2.00 -6.97
CA ASN A 32 3.98 -0.60 -7.02
C ASN A 32 2.94 -0.35 -8.11
N VAL A 33 3.10 -0.99 -9.26
CA VAL A 33 2.14 -0.89 -10.36
C VAL A 33 0.81 -1.51 -9.97
N GLU A 34 0.84 -2.66 -9.31
CA GLU A 34 -0.37 -3.30 -8.84
C GLU A 34 -1.14 -2.39 -7.88
N HIS A 35 -0.46 -1.79 -6.92
CA HIS A 35 -1.11 -0.87 -5.98
C HIS A 35 -1.68 0.34 -6.70
N ALA A 36 -0.96 0.85 -7.68
CA ALA A 36 -1.45 1.99 -8.47
C ALA A 36 -2.69 1.62 -9.28
N LEU A 37 -2.77 0.38 -9.76
CA LEU A 37 -3.91 -0.08 -10.55
C LEU A 37 -5.17 -0.29 -9.71
N GLU A 38 -5.03 -0.54 -8.41
CA GLU A 38 -6.19 -0.63 -7.51
C GLU A 38 -6.82 0.74 -7.28
N GLY A 39 -6.03 1.80 -7.41
CA GLY A 39 -6.54 3.16 -7.29
C GLY A 39 -6.63 3.65 -5.86
N PHE A 40 -7.40 4.71 -5.69
CA PHE A 40 -7.58 5.33 -4.39
C PHE A 40 -8.99 5.90 -4.28
N GLU A 41 -9.38 6.21 -3.04
CA GLU A 41 -10.64 6.84 -2.72
C GLU A 41 -10.36 8.11 -1.93
N LEU A 42 -11.01 9.21 -2.30
CA LEU A 42 -10.97 10.44 -1.53
C LEU A 42 -12.16 10.44 -0.58
N ILE A 43 -11.89 10.48 0.72
CA ILE A 43 -12.93 10.51 1.72
C ILE A 43 -12.87 11.85 2.42
N GLY A 44 -13.88 12.66 2.19
CA GLY A 44 -13.99 13.98 2.80
C GLY A 44 -14.84 13.96 4.04
N ALA A 45 -15.02 15.16 4.61
CA ALA A 45 -15.76 15.35 5.86
C ALA A 45 -17.16 14.72 5.81
N ALA A 46 -17.47 13.95 6.87
CA ALA A 46 -18.68 13.18 7.05
C ALA A 46 -18.81 12.04 6.03
N GLY A 47 -17.71 11.69 5.34
CA GLY A 47 -17.70 10.57 4.39
C GLY A 47 -17.25 9.27 5.02
N THR A 48 -17.59 8.18 4.36
CA THR A 48 -17.19 6.84 4.78
C THR A 48 -16.62 6.08 3.58
N SER A 49 -15.78 5.11 3.87
CA SER A 49 -15.18 4.27 2.84
C SER A 49 -16.21 3.34 2.22
N THR A 50 -15.88 2.83 1.02
CA THR A 50 -16.68 1.81 0.36
C THR A 50 -16.66 0.53 1.18
N ALA A 51 -17.83 -0.10 1.32
CA ALA A 51 -17.95 -1.36 2.06
C ALA A 51 -17.08 -2.45 1.42
N ASN A 52 -16.57 -3.34 2.25
CA ASN A 52 -15.80 -4.51 1.82
C ASN A 52 -14.55 -4.15 1.02
N THR A 53 -13.95 -3.02 1.36
CA THR A 53 -12.72 -2.55 0.72
C THR A 53 -11.68 -2.29 1.79
N ALA A 54 -10.45 -2.76 1.54
CA ALA A 54 -9.32 -2.53 2.42
C ALA A 54 -8.37 -1.53 1.77
N TYR A 55 -7.70 -0.75 2.61
CA TYR A 55 -6.80 0.31 2.17
C TYR A 55 -5.44 0.10 2.81
N HIS A 56 -4.37 0.28 2.04
CA HIS A 56 -3.00 0.04 2.55
C HIS A 56 -2.28 1.32 2.97
N THR A 57 -2.72 2.46 2.50
CA THR A 57 -2.06 3.74 2.77
C THR A 57 -3.11 4.84 2.84
N ILE A 58 -2.97 5.70 3.84
CA ILE A 58 -3.85 6.87 3.96
C ILE A 58 -2.97 8.10 4.01
N ASN A 59 -3.21 9.02 3.07
CA ASN A 59 -2.51 10.30 2.99
C ASN A 59 -3.49 11.41 3.36
N PHE A 60 -3.19 12.14 4.42
CA PHE A 60 -4.06 13.20 4.91
C PHE A 60 -3.73 14.49 4.19
N LEU A 61 -4.66 14.94 3.36
CA LEU A 61 -4.48 16.14 2.53
C LEU A 61 -4.59 17.41 3.32
N GLU A 62 -5.30 17.37 4.45
CA GLU A 62 -5.42 18.49 5.39
C GLU A 62 -5.59 17.89 6.78
N GLU A 63 -5.67 18.71 7.80
CA GLU A 63 -5.89 18.22 9.15
C GLU A 63 -7.20 17.41 9.17
N THR A 64 -7.12 16.16 9.60
CA THR A 64 -8.21 15.21 9.45
C THR A 64 -8.47 14.45 10.74
N VAL A 65 -9.75 14.30 11.09
CA VAL A 65 -10.17 13.42 12.18
C VAL A 65 -10.75 12.17 11.55
N ILE A 66 -10.16 11.02 11.86
CA ILE A 66 -10.47 9.76 11.20
C ILE A 66 -10.73 8.63 12.20
N THR A 67 -11.66 7.76 11.82
CA THR A 67 -11.93 6.49 12.52
C THR A 67 -11.75 5.38 11.50
N ALA A 68 -11.03 4.33 11.87
CA ALA A 68 -10.79 3.22 10.96
C ALA A 68 -10.46 1.96 11.74
N THR A 69 -10.81 0.81 11.18
CA THR A 69 -10.47 -0.48 11.74
C THR A 69 -9.09 -0.89 11.23
N ASN A 70 -8.20 -1.27 12.15
CA ASN A 70 -6.88 -1.75 11.82
C ASN A 70 -6.91 -3.28 11.79
N ASN A 71 -6.62 -3.85 10.62
CA ASN A 71 -6.75 -5.29 10.41
C ASN A 71 -5.43 -6.06 10.49
N VAL A 72 -4.33 -5.34 10.75
CA VAL A 72 -3.00 -5.99 10.82
C VAL A 72 -2.63 -6.35 12.25
N GLY A 73 -3.19 -5.65 13.21
CA GLY A 73 -2.88 -5.85 14.62
C GLY A 73 -2.62 -4.50 15.26
N GLY A 74 -2.79 -4.44 16.57
CA GLY A 74 -2.69 -3.19 17.31
C GLY A 74 -4.05 -2.53 17.44
N ASP A 75 -4.04 -1.24 17.66
CA ASP A 75 -5.26 -0.48 17.96
C ASP A 75 -5.95 0.05 16.72
N ASP A 76 -7.25 0.14 16.78
CA ASP A 76 -8.04 0.84 15.78
C ASP A 76 -7.88 2.35 15.98
N LEU A 77 -8.17 3.10 14.91
CA LEU A 77 -8.20 4.56 14.98
C LEU A 77 -9.60 4.98 15.42
N ALA A 78 -9.68 5.67 16.55
CA ALA A 78 -10.96 6.11 17.10
C ALA A 78 -10.95 7.64 17.18
N ALA A 79 -11.45 8.30 16.15
CA ALA A 79 -11.51 9.76 16.06
C ALA A 79 -10.15 10.40 16.33
N VAL A 80 -9.12 9.89 15.67
CA VAL A 80 -7.75 10.40 15.83
C VAL A 80 -7.51 11.54 14.86
N THR A 81 -6.86 12.59 15.34
CA THR A 81 -6.53 13.76 14.53
C THR A 81 -5.12 13.63 13.96
N PHE A 82 -4.98 13.77 12.64
CA PHE A 82 -3.70 13.78 11.96
C PHE A 82 -3.51 15.11 11.24
N PRO A 83 -2.31 15.70 11.31
CA PRO A 83 -2.04 16.93 10.56
C PRO A 83 -1.92 16.68 9.07
N ALA A 84 -2.10 17.75 8.28
CA ALA A 84 -1.93 17.69 6.84
C ALA A 84 -0.56 17.14 6.46
N GLY A 85 -0.52 16.30 5.44
CA GLY A 85 0.73 15.72 4.94
C GLY A 85 1.18 14.45 5.66
N THR A 86 0.46 14.02 6.69
CA THR A 86 0.74 12.75 7.36
C THR A 86 0.36 11.60 6.45
N ILE A 87 1.17 10.55 6.43
CA ILE A 87 0.89 9.33 5.68
C ILE A 87 1.02 8.16 6.63
N ILE A 88 0.00 7.29 6.68
CA ILE A 88 0.03 6.09 7.50
C ILE A 88 -0.15 4.86 6.63
N TYR A 89 0.42 3.75 7.07
CA TYR A 89 0.44 2.49 6.34
C TYR A 89 -0.19 1.39 7.18
N GLY A 90 -0.76 0.40 6.52
CA GLY A 90 -1.36 -0.73 7.23
C GLY A 90 -2.38 -1.44 6.34
N ALA A 91 -3.40 -1.99 6.98
CA ALA A 91 -4.55 -2.54 6.29
C ALA A 91 -5.79 -2.06 7.03
N TYR A 92 -6.42 -1.04 6.50
CA TYR A 92 -7.55 -0.37 7.14
C TYR A 92 -8.85 -0.65 6.42
N THR A 93 -9.92 -0.82 7.19
CA THR A 93 -11.28 -0.96 6.66
C THR A 93 -12.21 -0.05 7.46
N ASP A 94 -13.42 0.13 6.95
CA ASP A 94 -14.47 0.89 7.63
C ASP A 94 -14.00 2.28 8.04
N ILE A 95 -13.40 2.99 7.10
CA ILE A 95 -12.86 4.32 7.33
C ILE A 95 -13.99 5.35 7.34
N SER A 96 -13.96 6.22 8.34
CA SER A 96 -14.93 7.30 8.48
C SER A 96 -14.17 8.59 8.78
N VAL A 97 -14.40 9.63 8.00
CA VAL A 97 -13.75 10.93 8.16
C VAL A 97 -14.75 11.90 8.76
N THR A 98 -14.48 12.36 9.97
CA THR A 98 -15.33 13.34 10.65
C THR A 98 -15.09 14.75 10.11
N SER A 99 -13.82 15.09 9.89
CA SER A 99 -13.44 16.38 9.31
C SER A 99 -12.15 16.22 8.54
N GLY A 100 -11.95 17.05 7.53
CA GLY A 100 -10.76 17.02 6.69
C GLY A 100 -10.95 16.20 5.42
N ASN A 101 -9.85 15.79 4.83
CA ASN A 101 -9.82 14.98 3.60
C ASN A 101 -8.70 13.97 3.68
N ALA A 102 -9.00 12.73 3.32
CA ALA A 102 -8.02 11.65 3.28
C ALA A 102 -8.02 10.98 1.92
N MET A 103 -6.84 10.72 1.39
CA MET A 103 -6.67 9.94 0.17
C MET A 103 -6.28 8.52 0.58
N CYS A 104 -7.18 7.57 0.38
CA CYS A 104 -7.03 6.21 0.85
C CYS A 104 -6.75 5.29 -0.33
N TYR A 105 -5.54 4.72 -0.37
CA TYR A 105 -5.11 3.85 -1.46
C TYR A 105 -5.64 2.44 -1.25
N ILE A 106 -6.29 1.91 -2.25
CA ILE A 106 -7.01 0.65 -2.17
C ILE A 106 -6.04 -0.53 -2.22
N LEU A 107 -6.13 -1.41 -1.22
CA LEU A 107 -5.41 -2.66 -1.18
C LEU A 107 -6.16 -3.73 -1.98
N GLY A 108 -7.47 -3.76 -1.81
CA GLY A 108 -8.32 -4.72 -2.49
C GLY A 108 -9.70 -4.76 -1.88
N THR A 109 -10.55 -5.60 -2.46
CA THR A 109 -11.91 -5.81 -1.97
C THR A 109 -12.06 -7.22 -1.43
N PHE A 110 -13.03 -7.40 -0.54
CA PHE A 110 -13.32 -8.70 0.05
C PHE A 110 -14.83 -8.89 0.19
N ALA A 111 -15.21 -10.13 0.34
CA ALA A 111 -16.63 -10.46 0.44
C ALA A 111 -17.16 -10.31 1.86
#